data_0375f227f4ab9e1a17f68a52a36bca22
#
_entry.id   0375f227f4ab9e1a17f68a52a36bca22
#
_cell.length_a   1.000
_cell.length_b   1.000
_cell.length_c   1.000
_cell.angle_alpha   90.00
_cell.angle_beta   90.00
_cell.angle_gamma   90.00
#
_symmetry.space_group_name_H-M   'P 1'
#
loop_
_entity.id
_entity.type
_entity.pdbx_description
1 polymer ?
#
loop_
_entity_poly.entity_id
_entity_poly.type
_entity_poly.pdbx_seq_one_letter_code
_entity_poly.pdbx_strand_id
1 'polypeptide(L)'
;MKKIICAAMCASLALGSLSIPALASDTAVSGRLLAGIGAIDEGFDGEKNLTRAEFVDLVIRTTDMGHFSDGKLMYEDVAADSEYFDSICAAYNMGLLSDVRNFRPDDEITAGEAAVILTSLLGYKPYVEGGAFMQKATSCGIFDGVSKAASGRVSGDDALL
;
A
#
# COMPACT_ATOMS: atom_id res chain seq x y z
N MET A 1 0.67 22.37 10.49
CA MET A 1 2.02 22.64 9.99
C MET A 1 2.68 21.33 9.64
N LYS A 2 3.25 21.26 8.47
CA LYS A 2 3.95 20.17 7.78
C LYS A 2 3.04 19.18 7.02
N LYS A 3 2.57 19.65 5.87
CA LYS A 3 2.36 18.85 4.67
C LYS A 3 3.76 18.51 4.13
N ILE A 4 4.15 17.29 4.23
CA ILE A 4 5.38 16.72 3.69
C ILE A 4 5.02 15.24 3.44
N ILE A 5 5.10 14.66 2.30
CA ILE A 5 5.95 14.79 1.14
C ILE A 5 5.25 14.05 -0.01
N CYS A 6 4.83 14.70 -1.03
CA CYS A 6 4.82 14.23 -2.39
C CYS A 6 4.65 15.39 -3.38
N ALA A 7 5.22 16.55 -3.04
CA ALA A 7 5.23 17.69 -3.95
C ALA A 7 6.50 18.51 -3.73
N ALA A 8 7.62 17.96 -4.07
CA ALA A 8 8.85 18.73 -4.13
C ALA A 8 9.75 18.21 -5.23
N MET A 9 9.44 18.57 -6.47
CA MET A 9 10.42 18.95 -7.50
C MET A 9 9.69 19.39 -8.76
N CYS A 10 9.08 20.56 -8.72
CA CYS A 10 8.90 21.38 -9.89
C CYS A 10 9.46 22.75 -9.57
N ALA A 11 10.76 22.89 -9.79
CA ALA A 11 11.41 24.19 -9.88
C ALA A 11 10.96 24.92 -11.15
N SER A 12 10.50 26.13 -10.94
CA SER A 12 10.18 27.18 -11.86
C SER A 12 11.11 27.28 -13.09
N LEU A 13 10.52 27.34 -14.28
CA LEU A 13 11.02 28.19 -15.39
C LEU A 13 9.87 28.57 -16.32
N ALA A 14 9.68 29.86 -16.36
CA ALA A 14 9.11 30.81 -17.34
C ALA A 14 8.30 30.33 -18.57
N LEU A 15 7.06 30.89 -18.64
CA LEU A 15 6.44 31.48 -19.83
C LEU A 15 6.57 30.75 -21.19
N GLY A 16 5.57 29.96 -21.44
CA GLY A 16 5.14 29.54 -22.76
C GLY A 16 3.81 28.86 -22.59
N SER A 17 2.76 29.32 -23.25
CA SER A 17 1.44 28.69 -23.31
C SER A 17 1.55 27.30 -23.96
N LEU A 18 2.08 26.33 -23.22
CA LEU A 18 1.95 24.93 -23.52
C LEU A 18 0.67 24.48 -22.85
N SER A 19 -0.36 24.23 -23.64
CA SER A 19 -1.46 23.36 -23.25
C SER A 19 -0.85 22.06 -22.77
N ILE A 20 -0.76 21.91 -21.44
CA ILE A 20 -0.39 20.64 -20.82
C ILE A 20 -1.48 19.66 -21.28
N PRO A 21 -1.16 18.62 -22.06
CA PRO A 21 -2.12 17.56 -22.30
C PRO A 21 -2.57 17.07 -20.94
N ALA A 22 -3.88 16.88 -20.76
CA ALA A 22 -4.47 16.33 -19.56
C ALA A 22 -3.56 15.17 -19.10
N LEU A 23 -3.00 15.30 -17.90
CA LEU A 23 -2.13 14.30 -17.31
C LEU A 23 -2.78 12.93 -17.51
N ALA A 24 -2.07 12.04 -18.19
CA ALA A 24 -2.39 10.62 -18.14
C ALA A 24 -2.71 10.30 -16.70
N SER A 25 -3.81 9.57 -16.46
CA SER A 25 -4.35 9.30 -15.12
C SER A 25 -3.23 9.13 -14.10
N ASP A 26 -3.36 9.69 -12.92
CA ASP A 26 -2.34 9.63 -11.87
C ASP A 26 -1.79 8.21 -11.65
N THR A 27 -2.64 7.18 -11.83
CA THR A 27 -2.28 5.76 -11.81
C THR A 27 -1.19 5.37 -12.80
N ALA A 28 -1.20 5.90 -14.03
CA ALA A 28 -0.17 5.57 -15.03
C ALA A 28 1.21 6.15 -14.66
N VAL A 29 1.24 7.31 -14.00
CA VAL A 29 2.49 7.91 -13.51
C VAL A 29 3.00 7.15 -12.28
N SER A 30 2.12 6.86 -11.33
CA SER A 30 2.44 6.08 -10.13
C SER A 30 2.93 4.69 -10.49
N GLY A 31 2.25 4.00 -11.42
CA GLY A 31 2.67 2.69 -11.90
C GLY A 31 4.08 2.68 -12.50
N ARG A 32 4.45 3.69 -13.31
CA ARG A 32 5.82 3.80 -13.85
C ARG A 32 6.86 4.05 -12.79
N LEU A 33 6.55 4.84 -11.77
CA LEU A 33 7.46 5.11 -10.66
C LEU A 33 7.68 3.84 -9.84
N LEU A 34 6.60 3.12 -9.49
CA LEU A 34 6.68 1.87 -8.73
C LEU A 34 7.38 0.76 -9.50
N ALA A 35 7.17 0.65 -10.82
CA ALA A 35 7.94 -0.25 -11.67
C ALA A 35 9.43 0.14 -11.71
N GLY A 36 9.73 1.43 -11.76
CA GLY A 36 11.11 1.94 -11.78
C GLY A 36 11.91 1.63 -10.52
N ILE A 37 11.26 1.53 -9.36
CA ILE A 37 11.87 1.11 -8.09
C ILE A 37 11.73 -0.39 -7.82
N GLY A 38 11.13 -1.15 -8.75
CA GLY A 38 10.92 -2.59 -8.61
C GLY A 38 9.84 -3.00 -7.62
N ALA A 39 8.95 -2.08 -7.23
CA ALA A 39 7.83 -2.40 -6.33
C ALA A 39 6.72 -3.18 -7.03
N ILE A 40 6.52 -2.96 -8.33
CA ILE A 40 5.64 -3.75 -9.19
C ILE A 40 6.38 -4.30 -10.39
N ASP A 41 5.92 -5.43 -10.91
CA ASP A 41 6.50 -6.08 -12.08
C ASP A 41 5.83 -5.59 -13.38
N GLU A 42 6.48 -5.85 -14.56
CA GLU A 42 5.96 -5.44 -15.87
C GLU A 42 4.58 -6.00 -16.23
N GLY A 43 4.16 -7.08 -15.56
CA GLY A 43 2.86 -7.73 -15.75
C GLY A 43 1.80 -7.31 -14.73
N PHE A 44 2.02 -6.25 -13.95
CA PHE A 44 1.07 -5.80 -12.94
C PHE A 44 -0.26 -5.39 -13.56
N ASP A 45 -1.35 -6.05 -13.15
CA ASP A 45 -2.71 -5.80 -13.62
C ASP A 45 -3.44 -4.88 -12.63
N GLY A 46 -3.59 -3.62 -12.99
CA GLY A 46 -4.28 -2.61 -12.17
C GLY A 46 -5.77 -2.88 -11.97
N GLU A 47 -6.44 -3.57 -12.89
CA GLU A 47 -7.86 -3.85 -12.78
C GLU A 47 -8.17 -5.02 -11.84
N LYS A 48 -7.19 -5.89 -11.60
CA LYS A 48 -7.33 -7.05 -10.71
C LYS A 48 -7.43 -6.63 -9.25
N ASN A 49 -8.32 -7.25 -8.48
CA ASN A 49 -8.31 -7.13 -7.03
C ASN A 49 -7.04 -7.79 -6.47
N LEU A 50 -6.35 -7.08 -5.59
CA LEU A 50 -5.15 -7.59 -4.94
C LEU A 50 -5.51 -8.60 -3.85
N THR A 51 -4.72 -9.66 -3.75
CA THR A 51 -4.74 -10.54 -2.58
C THR A 51 -4.09 -9.84 -1.40
N ARG A 52 -4.29 -10.37 -0.20
CA ARG A 52 -3.67 -9.85 1.02
C ARG A 52 -2.14 -9.98 0.96
N ALA A 53 -1.64 -11.06 0.37
CA ALA A 53 -0.21 -11.27 0.18
C ALA A 53 0.38 -10.27 -0.82
N GLU A 54 -0.24 -10.12 -1.99
CA GLU A 54 0.18 -9.14 -3.01
C GLU A 54 0.20 -7.71 -2.47
N PHE A 55 -0.83 -7.32 -1.69
CA PHE A 55 -0.89 -5.97 -1.11
C PHE A 55 0.22 -5.74 -0.06
N VAL A 56 0.48 -6.71 0.81
CA VAL A 56 1.56 -6.60 1.80
C VAL A 56 2.91 -6.54 1.12
N ASP A 57 3.14 -7.37 0.10
CA ASP A 57 4.37 -7.35 -0.68
C ASP A 57 4.59 -5.99 -1.36
N LEU A 58 3.56 -5.45 -2.00
CA LEU A 58 3.60 -4.11 -2.60
C LEU A 58 4.00 -3.04 -1.57
N VAL A 59 3.40 -3.05 -0.38
CA VAL A 59 3.72 -2.10 0.71
C VAL A 59 5.17 -2.24 1.15
N ILE A 60 5.65 -3.45 1.39
CA ILE A 60 7.03 -3.71 1.86
C ILE A 60 8.06 -3.35 0.78
N ARG A 61 7.81 -3.71 -0.48
CA ARG A 61 8.70 -3.36 -1.61
C ARG A 61 8.75 -1.85 -1.84
N THR A 62 7.60 -1.17 -1.81
CA THR A 62 7.53 0.29 -1.98
C THR A 62 8.28 1.05 -0.90
N THR A 63 8.30 0.52 0.32
CA THR A 63 8.96 1.17 1.48
C THR A 63 10.38 0.67 1.74
N ASP A 64 10.88 -0.30 0.94
CA ASP A 64 12.19 -0.94 1.10
C ASP A 64 12.40 -1.56 2.51
N MET A 65 11.32 -2.10 3.08
CA MET A 65 11.33 -2.62 4.44
C MET A 65 11.52 -4.14 4.54
N GLY A 66 11.90 -4.81 3.45
CA GLY A 66 12.13 -6.26 3.42
C GLY A 66 13.20 -6.74 4.41
N HIS A 67 14.13 -5.86 4.79
CA HIS A 67 15.19 -6.16 5.76
C HIS A 67 14.67 -6.44 7.20
N PHE A 68 13.39 -6.19 7.48
CA PHE A 68 12.76 -6.56 8.76
C PHE A 68 12.32 -8.03 8.81
N SER A 69 12.43 -8.80 7.72
CA SER A 69 12.21 -10.24 7.76
C SER A 69 13.33 -10.91 8.59
N ASP A 70 12.95 -11.74 9.55
CA ASP A 70 13.87 -12.60 10.32
C ASP A 70 13.72 -14.09 9.96
N GLY A 71 12.92 -14.38 8.92
CA GLY A 71 12.63 -15.72 8.44
C GLY A 71 11.75 -16.54 9.38
N LYS A 72 11.07 -15.89 10.35
CA LYS A 72 10.16 -16.55 11.29
C LYS A 72 8.78 -15.97 11.18
N LEU A 73 7.81 -16.81 10.96
CA LEU A 73 6.42 -16.40 10.81
C LEU A 73 5.51 -17.30 11.65
N MET A 74 4.55 -16.70 12.34
CA MET A 74 3.62 -17.40 13.23
C MET A 74 2.33 -17.84 12.52
N TYR A 75 2.13 -17.46 11.27
CA TYR A 75 0.95 -17.84 10.50
C TYR A 75 1.08 -19.27 9.97
N GLU A 76 0.04 -20.08 10.21
CA GLU A 76 0.04 -21.50 9.82
C GLU A 76 -0.32 -21.71 8.33
N ASP A 77 -0.90 -20.71 7.69
CA ASP A 77 -1.38 -20.74 6.30
C ASP A 77 -0.47 -20.02 5.30
N VAL A 78 0.74 -19.65 5.72
CA VAL A 78 1.76 -19.08 4.84
C VAL A 78 2.91 -20.08 4.70
N ALA A 79 3.08 -20.64 3.50
CA ALA A 79 4.12 -21.60 3.22
C ALA A 79 5.51 -20.92 3.22
N ALA A 80 6.51 -21.60 3.76
CA ALA A 80 7.87 -21.06 3.86
C ALA A 80 8.57 -20.86 2.49
N ASP A 81 8.06 -21.48 1.44
CA ASP A 81 8.50 -21.34 0.04
C ASP A 81 7.61 -20.37 -0.76
N SER A 82 6.66 -19.69 -0.12
CA SER A 82 5.86 -18.64 -0.75
C SER A 82 6.75 -17.47 -1.17
N GLU A 83 6.55 -16.94 -2.36
CA GLU A 83 7.22 -15.73 -2.84
C GLU A 83 6.98 -14.50 -1.95
N TYR A 84 5.85 -14.47 -1.22
CA TYR A 84 5.47 -13.40 -0.30
C TYR A 84 5.93 -13.61 1.14
N PHE A 85 6.61 -14.75 1.45
CA PHE A 85 6.95 -15.13 2.82
C PHE A 85 7.75 -14.04 3.53
N ASP A 86 8.81 -13.54 2.91
CA ASP A 86 9.69 -12.54 3.52
C ASP A 86 8.97 -11.20 3.74
N SER A 87 8.13 -10.77 2.80
CA SER A 87 7.34 -9.54 2.92
C SER A 87 6.31 -9.65 4.04
N ILE A 88 5.62 -10.79 4.15
CA ILE A 88 4.67 -11.05 5.24
C ILE A 88 5.39 -11.10 6.59
N CYS A 89 6.56 -11.75 6.64
CA CYS A 89 7.39 -11.80 7.84
C CYS A 89 7.84 -10.41 8.28
N ALA A 90 8.34 -9.58 7.35
CA ALA A 90 8.73 -8.20 7.63
C ALA A 90 7.55 -7.37 8.17
N ALA A 91 6.38 -7.44 7.51
CA ALA A 91 5.17 -6.74 7.94
C ALA A 91 4.69 -7.19 9.34
N TYR A 92 4.80 -8.49 9.65
CA TYR A 92 4.48 -9.04 10.96
C TYR A 92 5.43 -8.48 12.03
N ASN A 93 6.74 -8.53 11.80
CA ASN A 93 7.76 -8.05 12.73
C ASN A 93 7.65 -6.53 12.98
N MET A 94 7.20 -5.78 11.99
CA MET A 94 6.91 -4.35 12.13
C MET A 94 5.60 -4.06 12.87
N GLY A 95 4.81 -5.09 13.20
CA GLY A 95 3.51 -4.94 13.86
C GLY A 95 2.42 -4.35 12.96
N LEU A 96 2.57 -4.41 11.65
CA LEU A 96 1.56 -3.94 10.68
C LEU A 96 0.38 -4.91 10.60
N LEU A 97 0.63 -6.19 10.87
CA LEU A 97 -0.35 -7.26 10.80
C LEU A 97 -0.89 -7.61 12.18
N SER A 98 -2.02 -8.30 12.21
CA SER A 98 -2.65 -8.76 13.45
C SER A 98 -2.01 -10.06 13.92
N ASP A 99 -1.89 -10.22 15.24
CA ASP A 99 -1.42 -11.45 15.88
C ASP A 99 -2.57 -12.48 15.94
N VAL A 100 -2.82 -13.10 14.79
CA VAL A 100 -3.83 -14.14 14.58
C VAL A 100 -3.18 -15.39 13.98
N ARG A 101 -3.86 -16.54 14.09
CA ARG A 101 -3.33 -17.81 13.62
C ARG A 101 -3.15 -17.88 12.10
N ASN A 102 -4.09 -17.29 11.35
CA ASN A 102 -4.16 -17.38 9.89
C ASN A 102 -4.07 -15.99 9.27
N PHE A 103 -3.18 -15.83 8.31
CA PHE A 103 -3.02 -14.59 7.54
C PHE A 103 -4.00 -14.49 6.38
N ARG A 104 -4.40 -15.62 5.78
CA ARG A 104 -5.25 -15.71 4.57
C ARG A 104 -4.61 -15.04 3.35
N PRO A 105 -3.45 -15.53 2.88
CA PRO A 105 -2.65 -14.88 1.85
C PRO A 105 -3.41 -14.68 0.53
N ASP A 106 -4.23 -15.65 0.14
CA ASP A 106 -4.93 -15.70 -1.15
C ASP A 106 -6.30 -14.98 -1.13
N ASP A 107 -6.79 -14.54 0.03
CA ASP A 107 -8.02 -13.78 0.09
C ASP A 107 -7.82 -12.37 -0.47
N GLU A 108 -8.79 -11.86 -1.24
CA GLU A 108 -8.77 -10.48 -1.71
C GLU A 108 -8.82 -9.50 -0.53
N ILE A 109 -7.89 -8.54 -0.49
CA ILE A 109 -7.81 -7.55 0.58
C ILE A 109 -8.99 -6.57 0.52
N THR A 110 -9.54 -6.24 1.68
CA THR A 110 -10.56 -5.20 1.81
C THR A 110 -9.91 -3.83 2.10
N ALA A 111 -10.60 -2.74 1.74
CA ALA A 111 -10.16 -1.39 2.07
C ALA A 111 -10.00 -1.17 3.59
N GLY A 112 -10.82 -1.84 4.41
CA GLY A 112 -10.67 -1.82 5.86
C GLY A 112 -9.37 -2.48 6.33
N GLU A 113 -8.99 -3.62 5.76
CA GLU A 113 -7.73 -4.31 6.07
C GLU A 113 -6.52 -3.50 5.58
N ALA A 114 -6.60 -2.94 4.37
CA ALA A 114 -5.58 -2.03 3.85
C ALA A 114 -5.41 -0.80 4.74
N ALA A 115 -6.53 -0.21 5.23
CA ALA A 115 -6.48 0.91 6.18
C ALA A 115 -5.73 0.56 7.47
N VAL A 116 -5.91 -0.65 8.02
CA VAL A 116 -5.16 -1.11 9.21
C VAL A 116 -3.67 -1.15 8.92
N ILE A 117 -3.26 -1.73 7.79
CA ILE A 117 -1.85 -1.87 7.41
C ILE A 117 -1.21 -0.49 7.21
N LEU A 118 -1.83 0.36 6.37
CA LEU A 118 -1.27 1.66 6.01
C LEU A 118 -1.24 2.64 7.18
N THR A 119 -2.28 2.70 8.01
CA THR A 119 -2.27 3.55 9.21
C THR A 119 -1.27 3.05 10.25
N SER A 120 -1.07 1.74 10.36
CA SER A 120 -0.04 1.16 11.23
C SER A 120 1.36 1.51 10.75
N LEU A 121 1.62 1.41 9.45
CA LEU A 121 2.88 1.81 8.80
C LEU A 121 3.22 3.29 9.07
N LEU A 122 2.21 4.16 9.02
CA LEU A 122 2.35 5.58 9.33
C LEU A 122 2.45 5.88 10.84
N GLY A 123 2.46 4.86 11.70
CA GLY A 123 2.60 5.00 13.15
C GLY A 123 1.34 5.45 13.87
N TYR A 124 0.17 5.40 13.24
CA TYR A 124 -1.09 5.83 13.86
C TYR A 124 -1.77 4.74 14.71
N LYS A 125 -1.32 3.49 14.64
CA LYS A 125 -1.94 2.37 15.37
C LYS A 125 -2.22 2.66 16.86
N PRO A 126 -1.29 3.29 17.64
CA PRO A 126 -1.55 3.60 19.04
C PRO A 126 -2.61 4.69 19.28
N TYR A 127 -2.96 5.44 18.23
CA TYR A 127 -3.87 6.59 18.31
C TYR A 127 -5.23 6.32 17.66
N VAL A 128 -5.50 5.07 17.25
CA VAL A 128 -6.77 4.67 16.66
C VAL A 128 -7.62 4.01 17.74
N GLU A 129 -8.60 4.74 18.26
CA GLU A 129 -9.54 4.24 19.25
C GLU A 129 -10.63 3.38 18.60
N GLY A 130 -11.06 2.32 19.30
CA GLY A 130 -12.22 1.52 18.91
C GLY A 130 -12.16 0.86 17.53
N GLY A 131 -10.96 0.72 16.93
CA GLY A 131 -10.81 0.10 15.61
C GLY A 131 -11.22 1.01 14.44
N ALA A 132 -11.30 2.33 14.61
CA ALA A 132 -11.68 3.29 13.59
C ALA A 132 -10.57 3.55 12.53
N PHE A 133 -9.87 2.49 12.09
CA PHE A 133 -8.75 2.59 11.15
C PHE A 133 -9.15 3.19 9.81
N MET A 134 -10.30 2.80 9.27
CA MET A 134 -10.81 3.35 8.01
C MET A 134 -11.08 4.85 8.11
N GLN A 135 -11.68 5.31 9.20
CA GLN A 135 -11.91 6.74 9.45
C GLN A 135 -10.58 7.50 9.58
N LYS A 136 -9.60 6.90 10.26
CA LYS A 136 -8.26 7.49 10.39
C LYS A 136 -7.57 7.58 9.04
N ALA A 137 -7.58 6.52 8.25
CA ALA A 137 -7.01 6.47 6.91
C ALA A 137 -7.61 7.56 5.99
N THR A 138 -8.93 7.68 5.98
CA THR A 138 -9.63 8.76 5.23
C THR A 138 -9.21 10.15 5.72
N SER A 139 -9.13 10.38 7.04
CA SER A 139 -8.73 11.68 7.59
C SER A 139 -7.28 12.07 7.29
N CYS A 140 -6.43 11.10 6.98
CA CYS A 140 -5.03 11.30 6.59
C CYS A 140 -4.83 11.40 5.07
N GLY A 141 -5.90 11.27 4.27
CA GLY A 141 -5.83 11.32 2.82
C GLY A 141 -5.33 10.03 2.16
N ILE A 142 -5.26 8.90 2.89
CA ILE A 142 -4.79 7.61 2.33
C ILE A 142 -5.72 7.13 1.22
N PHE A 143 -7.01 7.42 1.31
CA PHE A 143 -8.02 7.04 0.32
C PHE A 143 -8.49 8.22 -0.54
N ASP A 144 -7.68 9.28 -0.66
CA ASP A 144 -8.00 10.38 -1.57
C ASP A 144 -7.97 9.85 -3.02
N GLY A 145 -9.09 10.01 -3.72
CA GLY A 145 -9.27 9.42 -5.06
C GLY A 145 -9.91 8.03 -5.06
N VAL A 146 -9.89 7.31 -3.93
CA VAL A 146 -10.51 5.97 -3.81
C VAL A 146 -11.77 6.04 -2.97
N SER A 147 -12.94 5.83 -3.60
CA SER A 147 -14.23 5.84 -2.89
C SER A 147 -14.70 4.42 -2.63
N LYS A 148 -14.24 3.80 -1.54
CA LYS A 148 -14.64 2.45 -1.16
C LYS A 148 -15.12 2.36 0.28
N ALA A 149 -16.14 1.54 0.50
CA ALA A 149 -16.53 1.11 1.84
C ALA A 149 -15.44 0.20 2.45
N ALA A 150 -15.40 0.08 3.76
CA ALA A 150 -14.41 -0.78 4.45
C ALA A 150 -14.42 -2.25 3.98
N SER A 151 -15.56 -2.75 3.49
CA SER A 151 -15.71 -4.10 2.90
C SER A 151 -15.39 -4.17 1.40
N GLY A 152 -15.15 -3.03 0.74
CA GLY A 152 -14.79 -2.98 -0.68
C GLY A 152 -13.43 -3.61 -0.93
N ARG A 153 -13.26 -4.29 -2.07
CA ARG A 153 -11.98 -4.88 -2.48
C ARG A 153 -11.07 -3.81 -3.06
N VAL A 154 -9.78 -3.94 -2.82
CA VAL A 154 -8.77 -3.03 -3.35
C VAL A 154 -8.20 -3.61 -4.64
N SER A 155 -8.31 -2.89 -5.74
CA SER A 155 -7.66 -3.24 -7.00
C SER A 155 -6.23 -2.71 -7.08
N GLY A 156 -5.48 -3.17 -8.06
CA GLY A 156 -4.16 -2.63 -8.34
C GLY A 156 -4.20 -1.12 -8.60
N ASP A 157 -5.17 -0.64 -9.37
CA ASP A 157 -5.33 0.80 -9.66
C ASP A 157 -5.65 1.62 -8.40
N ASP A 158 -6.45 1.08 -7.46
CA ASP A 158 -6.70 1.74 -6.18
C ASP A 158 -5.41 1.88 -5.35
N ALA A 159 -4.51 0.90 -5.45
CA ALA A 159 -3.25 0.91 -4.72
C ALA A 159 -2.18 1.84 -5.34
N LEU A 160 -2.40 2.28 -6.59
CA LEU A 160 -1.52 3.20 -7.31
C LEU A 160 -1.91 4.69 -7.15
N LEU A 161 -3.06 5.00 -6.56
CA LEU A 161 -3.53 6.36 -6.29
C LEU A 161 -2.93 6.94 -5.01
#